data_5378232fb6e4b1296a526cbcc7ad80fd
#
_entry.id   5378232fb6e4b1296a526cbcc7ad80fd
#
_cell.length_a   1.000
_cell.length_b   1.000
_cell.length_c   1.000
_cell.angle_alpha   90.00
_cell.angle_beta   90.00
_cell.angle_gamma   90.00
#
_symmetry.space_group_name_H-M   'P 1'
#
loop_
_entity.id
_entity.type
_entity.pdbx_description
1 polymer ?
#
loop_
_entity_poly.entity_id
_entity_poly.type
_entity_poly.pdbx_seq_one_letter_code
_entity_poly.pdbx_strand_id
1 'polypeptide(L)'
;MNIKEISIKDYNYELPDERIAKFPKAERDHSKILIYNKGNVVEDTFYNIVNFLPENALMVFNNTKVIQARLHFQKQSGAHIEIFLLEPAEPFDYELMFQTKEQCVWVCMIGNLKKWKEGVLTKEIEINGHSVTIKAERLEQVGASHKVRLSWDDASLSFAELIDVIGELPIPPYLNRDTQESDKTTYQTVYSKIKGSVAAPTAGLHFTKDVLSEIDKKGIIREELTLHVGAGTFKPVKSELISEHDMHTEYISVSKSTLETLRKFNASAIAVGTTSVRTLESLYYIGLKLHNNPHLTDEQLAVKQWEPYEQSANITALEAIDTIIKYLEDNDLDTLHSSTQIMIAPGYEYKIVKILVTNFHQPQSTLLLLVSAFIGDNWHKVYNYALEHDFRFLSYGDSSLLIP
;
A
#
# COMPACT_ATOMS: atom_id res chain seq x y z
N MET A 1 -0.58 -7.73 28.01
CA MET A 1 -1.45 -6.65 27.45
C MET A 1 -2.45 -7.32 26.52
N ASN A 2 -3.74 -7.09 26.68
CA ASN A 2 -4.73 -7.58 25.71
C ASN A 2 -4.74 -6.61 24.53
N ILE A 3 -4.22 -7.04 23.40
CA ILE A 3 -4.05 -6.16 22.22
C ILE A 3 -5.39 -5.61 21.72
N LYS A 4 -6.48 -6.40 21.85
CA LYS A 4 -7.84 -5.98 21.45
C LYS A 4 -8.41 -4.83 22.30
N GLU A 5 -7.81 -4.54 23.45
CA GLU A 5 -8.20 -3.45 24.38
C GLU A 5 -7.35 -2.19 24.21
N ILE A 6 -6.45 -2.13 23.20
CA ILE A 6 -5.67 -0.93 22.93
C ILE A 6 -6.62 0.18 22.47
N SER A 7 -6.54 1.33 23.15
CA SER A 7 -7.23 2.55 22.73
C SER A 7 -6.42 3.27 21.67
N ILE A 8 -7.04 3.59 20.53
CA ILE A 8 -6.38 4.37 19.49
C ILE A 8 -5.99 5.78 19.95
N LYS A 9 -6.67 6.29 20.99
CA LYS A 9 -6.41 7.61 21.59
C LYS A 9 -5.05 7.68 22.28
N ASP A 10 -4.49 6.55 22.73
CA ASP A 10 -3.16 6.49 23.35
C ASP A 10 -2.05 6.71 22.34
N TYR A 11 -2.36 6.58 21.04
CA TYR A 11 -1.47 6.81 19.89
C TYR A 11 -1.81 8.12 19.20
N ASN A 12 -1.91 9.18 20.01
CA ASN A 12 -2.22 10.52 19.58
C ASN A 12 -1.01 11.44 19.76
N TYR A 13 -0.89 12.41 18.88
CA TYR A 13 0.02 13.55 19.01
C TYR A 13 -0.58 14.74 18.27
N GLU A 14 -0.16 15.95 18.61
CA GLU A 14 -0.64 17.15 17.95
C GLU A 14 0.11 17.34 16.62
N LEU A 15 -0.60 17.21 15.50
CA LEU A 15 -0.07 17.43 14.15
C LEU A 15 -0.63 18.73 13.58
N PRO A 16 0.14 19.83 13.57
CA PRO A 16 -0.27 21.08 12.95
C PRO A 16 -0.42 20.94 11.43
N ASP A 17 -1.42 21.58 10.81
CA ASP A 17 -1.69 21.49 9.36
C ASP A 17 -0.52 22.01 8.51
N GLU A 18 0.24 22.98 9.01
CA GLU A 18 1.44 23.50 8.36
C GLU A 18 2.59 22.50 8.28
N ARG A 19 2.56 21.44 9.10
CA ARG A 19 3.52 20.35 9.02
C ARG A 19 3.16 19.31 7.96
N ILE A 20 1.94 19.31 7.45
CA ILE A 20 1.50 18.41 6.38
C ILE A 20 2.03 18.91 5.04
N ALA A 21 2.95 18.16 4.44
CA ALA A 21 3.49 18.50 3.13
C ALA A 21 2.46 18.29 2.03
N LYS A 22 1.94 19.36 1.46
CA LYS A 22 0.92 19.32 0.39
C LYS A 22 1.52 19.01 -0.99
N PHE A 23 2.83 19.23 -1.15
CA PHE A 23 3.59 18.99 -2.38
C PHE A 23 4.94 18.36 -2.08
N PRO A 24 5.47 17.53 -2.99
CA PRO A 24 6.82 17.01 -2.87
C PRO A 24 7.86 18.13 -2.98
N LYS A 25 9.09 17.87 -2.55
CA LYS A 25 10.24 18.70 -2.93
C LYS A 25 10.53 18.54 -4.42
N ALA A 26 11.15 19.56 -5.03
CA ALA A 26 11.59 19.51 -6.44
C ALA A 26 12.51 18.31 -6.68
N GLU A 27 13.47 18.12 -5.79
CA GLU A 27 14.34 16.94 -5.70
C GLU A 27 13.87 16.10 -4.53
N ARG A 28 13.27 14.94 -4.83
CA ARG A 28 12.57 14.11 -3.83
C ARG A 28 13.48 13.53 -2.77
N ASP A 29 14.75 13.27 -3.10
CA ASP A 29 15.78 12.78 -2.18
C ASP A 29 16.45 13.88 -1.31
N HIS A 30 16.11 15.16 -1.55
CA HIS A 30 16.45 16.26 -0.66
C HIS A 30 15.45 16.46 0.50
N SER A 31 14.53 15.54 0.72
CA SER A 31 13.74 15.49 1.95
C SER A 31 14.64 15.16 3.14
N LYS A 32 14.22 15.52 4.35
CA LYS A 32 14.92 15.10 5.56
C LYS A 32 14.66 13.60 5.81
N ILE A 33 15.64 12.98 6.48
CA ILE A 33 15.47 11.65 7.07
C ILE A 33 15.84 11.71 8.54
N LEU A 34 14.97 11.17 9.40
CA LEU A 34 15.25 10.93 10.80
C LEU A 34 15.75 9.50 10.97
N ILE A 35 16.92 9.31 11.55
CA ILE A 35 17.48 8.00 11.85
C ILE A 35 17.30 7.72 13.33
N TYR A 36 16.46 6.72 13.65
CA TYR A 36 16.37 6.14 14.99
C TYR A 36 17.18 4.85 15.01
N ASN A 37 18.16 4.77 15.89
CA ASN A 37 19.00 3.58 16.07
C ASN A 37 19.17 3.30 17.56
N LYS A 38 18.48 2.24 18.05
CA LYS A 38 18.60 1.75 19.43
C LYS A 38 18.54 2.87 20.50
N GLY A 39 17.53 3.75 20.36
CA GLY A 39 17.32 4.87 21.29
C GLY A 39 18.01 6.17 20.91
N ASN A 40 18.96 6.18 19.97
CA ASN A 40 19.58 7.40 19.47
C ASN A 40 18.80 7.95 18.27
N VAL A 41 18.67 9.28 18.21
CA VAL A 41 18.01 9.99 17.11
C VAL A 41 19.01 10.97 16.50
N VAL A 42 19.18 10.91 15.18
CA VAL A 42 19.94 11.87 14.38
C VAL A 42 19.14 12.22 13.12
N GLU A 43 19.46 13.33 12.47
CA GLU A 43 18.86 13.72 11.20
C GLU A 43 19.89 13.89 10.10
N ASP A 44 19.47 13.68 8.88
CA ASP A 44 20.26 13.90 7.67
C ASP A 44 19.32 14.21 6.48
N THR A 45 19.86 14.32 5.30
CA THR A 45 19.11 14.37 4.05
C THR A 45 18.97 12.98 3.47
N PHE A 46 17.81 12.66 2.86
CA PHE A 46 17.47 11.31 2.41
C PHE A 46 18.51 10.70 1.45
N TYR A 47 19.14 11.49 0.56
CA TYR A 47 20.17 11.00 -0.35
C TYR A 47 21.35 10.33 0.38
N ASN A 48 21.56 10.64 1.66
CA ASN A 48 22.58 10.03 2.52
C ASN A 48 22.11 8.73 3.22
N ILE A 49 20.90 8.25 2.97
CA ILE A 49 20.35 7.06 3.65
C ILE A 49 21.30 5.87 3.60
N VAL A 50 22.02 5.71 2.48
CA VAL A 50 22.96 4.61 2.27
C VAL A 50 24.04 4.52 3.35
N ASN A 51 24.42 5.64 3.96
CA ASN A 51 25.44 5.68 5.03
C ASN A 51 24.97 5.00 6.31
N PHE A 52 23.67 4.92 6.53
CA PHE A 52 23.02 4.37 7.73
C PHE A 52 22.52 2.93 7.56
N LEU A 53 22.53 2.41 6.33
CA LEU A 53 22.11 1.04 6.05
C LEU A 53 23.25 0.05 6.30
N PRO A 54 22.98 -1.16 6.81
CA PRO A 54 24.00 -2.20 6.95
C PRO A 54 24.45 -2.72 5.58
N GLU A 55 25.70 -3.18 5.50
CA GLU A 55 26.21 -3.88 4.33
C GLU A 55 25.59 -5.29 4.23
N ASN A 56 25.57 -5.85 3.02
CA ASN A 56 25.08 -7.20 2.76
C ASN A 56 23.66 -7.43 3.30
N ALA A 57 22.77 -6.48 3.12
CA ALA A 57 21.38 -6.53 3.52
C ALA A 57 20.45 -6.76 2.33
N LEU A 58 19.23 -7.18 2.62
CA LEU A 58 18.14 -7.26 1.66
C LEU A 58 17.16 -6.11 1.93
N MET A 59 16.90 -5.29 0.92
CA MET A 59 15.93 -4.19 0.97
C MET A 59 14.75 -4.50 0.04
N VAL A 60 13.52 -4.44 0.58
CA VAL A 60 12.32 -4.88 -0.13
C VAL A 60 11.36 -3.72 -0.34
N PHE A 61 10.91 -3.56 -1.59
CA PHE A 61 10.11 -2.46 -2.07
C PHE A 61 8.73 -2.93 -2.56
N ASN A 62 7.71 -2.12 -2.39
CA ASN A 62 6.42 -2.35 -3.04
C ASN A 62 6.42 -1.66 -4.42
N ASN A 63 6.36 -2.45 -5.50
CA ASN A 63 6.46 -1.99 -6.89
C ASN A 63 5.11 -1.60 -7.51
N THR A 64 4.06 -1.52 -6.71
CA THR A 64 2.73 -1.15 -7.21
C THR A 64 2.72 0.25 -7.82
N LYS A 65 1.90 0.44 -8.86
CA LYS A 65 1.68 1.71 -9.55
C LYS A 65 0.27 2.22 -9.31
N VAL A 66 0.15 3.49 -8.95
CA VAL A 66 -1.16 4.13 -8.75
C VAL A 66 -1.87 4.29 -10.08
N ILE A 67 -3.14 3.93 -10.10
CA ILE A 67 -4.03 4.07 -11.25
C ILE A 67 -4.89 5.33 -11.14
N GLN A 68 -5.39 5.82 -12.25
CA GLN A 68 -6.32 6.95 -12.30
C GLN A 68 -7.73 6.48 -11.94
N ALA A 69 -7.93 6.17 -10.66
CA ALA A 69 -9.09 5.45 -10.15
C ALA A 69 -10.35 6.30 -9.96
N ARG A 70 -10.30 7.63 -10.13
CA ARG A 70 -11.45 8.52 -9.97
C ARG A 70 -12.04 8.88 -11.32
N LEU A 71 -13.25 8.38 -11.61
CA LEU A 71 -13.96 8.60 -12.87
C LEU A 71 -15.11 9.58 -12.64
N HIS A 72 -15.20 10.61 -13.50
CA HIS A 72 -16.22 11.63 -13.42
C HIS A 72 -17.20 11.52 -14.57
N PHE A 73 -18.48 11.37 -14.23
CA PHE A 73 -19.61 11.36 -15.14
C PHE A 73 -20.56 12.52 -14.84
N GLN A 74 -21.28 12.98 -15.86
CA GLN A 74 -22.32 13.97 -15.70
C GLN A 74 -23.64 13.44 -16.25
N LYS A 75 -24.70 13.52 -15.46
CA LYS A 75 -26.08 13.18 -15.93
C LYS A 75 -26.60 14.29 -16.82
N GLN A 76 -27.60 13.98 -17.66
CA GLN A 76 -28.32 14.97 -18.46
C GLN A 76 -28.93 16.08 -17.61
N SER A 77 -29.24 15.80 -16.33
CA SER A 77 -29.72 16.80 -15.37
C SER A 77 -28.64 17.76 -14.85
N GLY A 78 -27.37 17.62 -15.31
CA GLY A 78 -26.22 18.38 -14.84
C GLY A 78 -25.59 17.83 -13.56
N ALA A 79 -26.14 16.80 -12.92
CA ALA A 79 -25.58 16.26 -11.70
C ALA A 79 -24.25 15.52 -11.97
N HIS A 80 -23.21 15.88 -11.22
CA HIS A 80 -21.92 15.22 -11.26
C HIS A 80 -21.94 13.96 -10.38
N ILE A 81 -21.45 12.85 -10.91
CA ILE A 81 -21.29 11.57 -10.23
C ILE A 81 -19.81 11.19 -10.31
N GLU A 82 -19.19 10.94 -9.17
CA GLU A 82 -17.87 10.38 -9.08
C GLU A 82 -17.96 8.87 -8.85
N ILE A 83 -17.23 8.08 -9.64
CA ILE A 83 -17.06 6.65 -9.44
C ILE A 83 -15.60 6.43 -9.07
N PHE A 84 -15.35 5.98 -7.84
CA PHE A 84 -14.02 5.71 -7.34
C PHE A 84 -13.78 4.19 -7.31
N LEU A 85 -12.90 3.71 -8.19
CA LEU A 85 -12.52 2.31 -8.30
C LEU A 85 -11.78 1.87 -7.03
N LEU A 86 -12.17 0.74 -6.46
CA LEU A 86 -11.56 0.19 -5.23
C LEU A 86 -10.81 -1.10 -5.52
N GLU A 87 -11.51 -2.10 -6.06
CA GLU A 87 -10.96 -3.41 -6.37
C GLU A 87 -11.66 -4.04 -7.57
N PRO A 88 -10.96 -4.89 -8.36
CA PRO A 88 -11.56 -5.64 -9.45
C PRO A 88 -12.65 -6.59 -8.96
N ALA A 89 -13.70 -6.79 -9.76
CA ALA A 89 -14.74 -7.77 -9.48
C ALA A 89 -14.89 -8.80 -10.61
N GLU A 90 -14.89 -8.38 -11.88
CA GLU A 90 -14.99 -9.25 -13.04
C GLU A 90 -14.18 -8.66 -14.22
N PRO A 91 -13.04 -9.27 -14.60
CA PRO A 91 -12.33 -10.35 -13.90
C PRO A 91 -11.77 -9.89 -12.54
N PHE A 92 -11.60 -10.84 -11.61
CA PHE A 92 -11.11 -10.54 -10.27
C PHE A 92 -9.60 -10.27 -10.22
N ASP A 93 -8.84 -10.85 -11.14
CA ASP A 93 -7.40 -10.67 -11.24
C ASP A 93 -7.04 -9.28 -11.78
N TYR A 94 -6.09 -8.59 -11.12
CA TYR A 94 -5.69 -7.23 -11.49
C TYR A 94 -5.06 -7.16 -12.88
N GLU A 95 -4.22 -8.10 -13.24
CA GLU A 95 -3.51 -8.09 -14.52
C GLU A 95 -4.50 -8.32 -15.68
N LEU A 96 -5.37 -9.32 -15.54
CA LEU A 96 -6.45 -9.58 -16.50
C LEU A 96 -7.40 -8.40 -16.59
N MET A 97 -7.76 -7.77 -15.44
CA MET A 97 -8.63 -6.61 -15.40
C MET A 97 -8.13 -5.48 -16.30
N PHE A 98 -6.85 -5.14 -16.22
CA PHE A 98 -6.27 -4.05 -17.03
C PHE A 98 -6.13 -4.38 -18.52
N GLN A 99 -6.10 -5.67 -18.86
CA GLN A 99 -6.06 -6.14 -20.26
C GLN A 99 -7.46 -6.31 -20.85
N THR A 100 -8.52 -6.28 -20.02
CA THR A 100 -9.90 -6.44 -20.45
C THR A 100 -10.29 -5.42 -21.49
N LYS A 101 -11.09 -5.85 -22.47
CA LYS A 101 -11.64 -5.03 -23.55
C LYS A 101 -13.15 -5.03 -23.48
N GLU A 102 -13.76 -3.95 -23.98
CA GLU A 102 -15.21 -3.75 -24.11
C GLU A 102 -15.97 -3.60 -22.78
N GLN A 103 -15.70 -4.40 -21.76
CA GLN A 103 -16.36 -4.26 -20.45
C GLN A 103 -15.62 -4.90 -19.30
N CYS A 104 -15.82 -4.35 -18.10
CA CYS A 104 -15.34 -4.91 -16.85
C CYS A 104 -16.24 -4.51 -15.68
N VAL A 105 -16.09 -5.15 -14.53
CA VAL A 105 -16.83 -4.81 -13.31
C VAL A 105 -15.85 -4.51 -12.18
N TRP A 106 -16.08 -3.38 -11.50
CA TRP A 106 -15.30 -2.94 -10.33
C TRP A 106 -16.20 -2.77 -9.11
N VAL A 107 -15.69 -3.07 -7.93
CA VAL A 107 -16.25 -2.56 -6.68
C VAL A 107 -15.83 -1.09 -6.54
N CYS A 108 -16.80 -0.20 -6.33
CA CYS A 108 -16.60 1.23 -6.36
C CYS A 108 -17.27 1.93 -5.18
N MET A 109 -16.65 3.01 -4.71
CA MET A 109 -17.36 4.06 -3.98
C MET A 109 -17.99 5.04 -4.98
N ILE A 110 -19.18 5.55 -4.65
CA ILE A 110 -19.90 6.47 -5.53
C ILE A 110 -20.17 7.78 -4.80
N GLY A 111 -19.58 8.85 -5.30
CA GLY A 111 -19.88 10.22 -4.88
C GLY A 111 -21.22 10.67 -5.45
N ASN A 112 -21.99 11.41 -4.65
CA ASN A 112 -23.35 11.85 -5.00
C ASN A 112 -24.31 10.69 -5.33
N LEU A 113 -24.18 9.54 -4.69
CA LEU A 113 -24.99 8.35 -4.90
C LEU A 113 -26.50 8.64 -4.93
N LYS A 114 -26.98 9.56 -4.10
CA LYS A 114 -28.40 9.98 -4.05
C LYS A 114 -28.91 10.54 -5.39
N LYS A 115 -28.02 11.03 -6.24
CA LYS A 115 -28.34 11.57 -7.58
C LYS A 115 -28.32 10.48 -8.67
N TRP A 116 -27.72 9.32 -8.38
CA TRP A 116 -27.68 8.17 -9.31
C TRP A 116 -28.47 7.00 -8.75
N LYS A 117 -29.80 7.10 -8.79
CA LYS A 117 -30.68 6.04 -8.28
C LYS A 117 -30.80 4.88 -9.27
N GLU A 118 -30.87 5.18 -10.56
CA GLU A 118 -31.06 4.23 -11.66
C GLU A 118 -30.53 4.81 -12.97
N GLY A 119 -30.49 3.96 -13.99
CA GLY A 119 -30.06 4.29 -15.35
C GLY A 119 -28.55 4.18 -15.55
N VAL A 120 -28.15 4.19 -16.80
CA VAL A 120 -26.76 4.13 -17.25
C VAL A 120 -26.22 5.54 -17.39
N LEU A 121 -25.03 5.79 -16.84
CA LEU A 121 -24.26 7.00 -17.11
C LEU A 121 -23.49 6.83 -18.41
N THR A 122 -23.43 7.86 -19.23
CA THR A 122 -22.71 7.84 -20.50
C THR A 122 -21.76 9.03 -20.57
N LYS A 123 -20.58 8.80 -21.11
CA LYS A 123 -19.56 9.83 -21.38
C LYS A 123 -18.95 9.56 -22.75
N GLU A 124 -18.92 10.58 -23.58
CA GLU A 124 -18.21 10.55 -24.87
C GLU A 124 -16.84 11.22 -24.69
N ILE A 125 -15.82 10.63 -25.27
CA ILE A 125 -14.45 11.13 -25.25
C ILE A 125 -13.81 10.91 -26.64
N GLU A 126 -12.77 11.68 -26.93
CA GLU A 126 -11.92 11.45 -28.09
C GLU A 126 -10.63 10.76 -27.69
N ILE A 127 -10.32 9.60 -28.28
CA ILE A 127 -9.06 8.88 -28.12
C ILE A 127 -8.48 8.62 -29.51
N ASN A 128 -7.25 9.03 -29.76
CA ASN A 128 -6.55 8.80 -31.03
C ASN A 128 -7.33 9.26 -32.27
N GLY A 129 -8.16 10.31 -32.14
CA GLY A 129 -8.98 10.87 -33.21
C GLY A 129 -10.29 10.12 -33.48
N HIS A 130 -10.69 9.21 -32.61
CA HIS A 130 -11.96 8.48 -32.65
C HIS A 130 -12.80 8.83 -31.41
N SER A 131 -14.12 8.97 -31.63
CA SER A 131 -15.07 9.13 -30.52
C SER A 131 -15.36 7.78 -29.88
N VAL A 132 -15.18 7.68 -28.57
CA VAL A 132 -15.45 6.47 -27.79
C VAL A 132 -16.53 6.79 -26.77
N THR A 133 -17.56 5.97 -26.72
CA THR A 133 -18.67 6.08 -25.78
C THR A 133 -18.43 5.14 -24.59
N ILE A 134 -18.32 5.69 -23.39
CA ILE A 134 -18.16 4.95 -22.17
C ILE A 134 -19.46 4.96 -21.39
N LYS A 135 -19.86 3.79 -20.89
CA LYS A 135 -21.06 3.60 -20.09
C LYS A 135 -20.69 3.07 -18.72
N ALA A 136 -21.37 3.56 -17.68
CA ALA A 136 -21.29 3.02 -16.34
C ALA A 136 -22.69 2.63 -15.86
N GLU A 137 -22.82 1.38 -15.44
CA GLU A 137 -24.06 0.80 -14.92
C GLU A 137 -23.82 0.36 -13.47
N ARG A 138 -24.66 0.85 -12.56
CA ARG A 138 -24.60 0.42 -11.17
C ARG A 138 -25.32 -0.91 -11.01
N LEU A 139 -24.62 -1.90 -10.49
CA LEU A 139 -25.10 -3.23 -10.17
C LEU A 139 -25.47 -3.35 -8.68
N GLU A 140 -25.20 -4.48 -8.09
CA GLU A 140 -25.50 -4.78 -6.70
C GLU A 140 -24.64 -3.98 -5.70
N GLN A 141 -25.18 -3.81 -4.51
CA GLN A 141 -24.47 -3.22 -3.37
C GLN A 141 -23.62 -4.27 -2.66
N VAL A 142 -22.38 -3.90 -2.32
CA VAL A 142 -21.42 -4.71 -1.56
C VAL A 142 -20.97 -3.90 -0.36
N GLY A 143 -21.51 -4.19 0.82
CA GLY A 143 -21.26 -3.39 2.01
C GLY A 143 -21.66 -1.92 1.84
N ALA A 144 -20.70 -1.01 2.02
CA ALA A 144 -20.88 0.43 1.78
C ALA A 144 -20.57 0.84 0.32
N SER A 145 -20.15 -0.09 -0.53
CA SER A 145 -19.73 0.11 -1.92
C SER A 145 -20.74 -0.50 -2.89
N HIS A 146 -20.51 -0.36 -4.18
CA HIS A 146 -21.36 -0.93 -5.24
C HIS A 146 -20.48 -1.55 -6.31
N LYS A 147 -20.92 -2.66 -6.89
CA LYS A 147 -20.38 -3.10 -8.17
C LYS A 147 -20.87 -2.17 -9.28
N VAL A 148 -19.94 -1.78 -10.15
CA VAL A 148 -20.21 -0.94 -11.31
C VAL A 148 -19.62 -1.62 -12.53
N ARG A 149 -20.46 -1.87 -13.54
CA ARG A 149 -20.02 -2.29 -14.86
C ARG A 149 -19.61 -1.06 -15.66
N LEU A 150 -18.39 -1.07 -16.14
CA LEU A 150 -17.90 -0.13 -17.13
C LEU A 150 -17.84 -0.81 -18.47
N SER A 151 -18.35 -0.16 -19.52
CA SER A 151 -18.27 -0.68 -20.89
C SER A 151 -17.96 0.44 -21.88
N TRP A 152 -17.31 0.11 -22.98
CA TRP A 152 -16.93 1.06 -24.04
C TRP A 152 -17.05 0.40 -25.40
N ASP A 153 -17.27 1.21 -26.43
CA ASP A 153 -17.61 0.75 -27.78
C ASP A 153 -16.39 0.62 -28.72
N ASP A 154 -15.17 0.71 -28.18
CA ASP A 154 -13.93 0.46 -28.93
C ASP A 154 -13.17 -0.75 -28.39
N ALA A 155 -13.31 -1.90 -29.05
CA ALA A 155 -12.65 -3.16 -28.68
C ALA A 155 -11.11 -3.14 -28.89
N SER A 156 -10.55 -2.12 -29.52
CA SER A 156 -9.08 -1.95 -29.63
C SER A 156 -8.46 -1.49 -28.32
N LEU A 157 -9.23 -0.76 -27.47
CA LEU A 157 -8.77 -0.20 -26.22
C LEU A 157 -8.89 -1.20 -25.08
N SER A 158 -7.80 -1.37 -24.34
CA SER A 158 -7.82 -2.05 -23.03
C SER A 158 -8.35 -1.12 -21.94
N PHE A 159 -8.82 -1.71 -20.84
CA PHE A 159 -9.23 -0.93 -19.68
C PHE A 159 -8.11 -0.03 -19.13
N ALA A 160 -6.85 -0.50 -19.18
CA ALA A 160 -5.69 0.29 -18.78
C ALA A 160 -5.55 1.59 -19.59
N GLU A 161 -5.71 1.51 -20.92
CA GLU A 161 -5.63 2.68 -21.80
C GLU A 161 -6.81 3.60 -21.58
N LEU A 162 -8.01 3.03 -21.36
CA LEU A 162 -9.22 3.79 -21.09
C LEU A 162 -9.08 4.66 -19.85
N ILE A 163 -8.69 4.08 -18.70
CA ILE A 163 -8.60 4.83 -17.43
C ILE A 163 -7.46 5.87 -17.44
N ASP A 164 -6.40 5.65 -18.21
CA ASP A 164 -5.32 6.63 -18.35
C ASP A 164 -5.81 7.93 -19.04
N VAL A 165 -6.92 7.87 -19.80
CA VAL A 165 -7.53 9.03 -20.46
C VAL A 165 -8.66 9.65 -19.63
N ILE A 166 -9.57 8.82 -19.08
CA ILE A 166 -10.80 9.32 -18.46
C ILE A 166 -10.69 9.53 -16.96
N GLY A 167 -9.69 8.90 -16.34
CA GLY A 167 -9.54 8.87 -14.91
C GLY A 167 -8.67 10.02 -14.38
N GLU A 168 -8.89 10.32 -13.12
CA GLU A 168 -8.07 11.22 -12.32
C GLU A 168 -7.31 10.42 -11.26
N LEU A 169 -6.04 10.78 -11.04
CA LEU A 169 -5.21 10.15 -10.03
C LEU A 169 -5.74 10.49 -8.64
N PRO A 170 -6.05 9.51 -7.79
CA PRO A 170 -6.45 9.79 -6.41
C PRO A 170 -5.25 10.25 -5.58
N ILE A 171 -5.39 11.39 -4.93
CA ILE A 171 -4.44 11.85 -3.92
C ILE A 171 -5.08 11.79 -2.53
N PRO A 172 -4.29 11.66 -1.45
CA PRO A 172 -4.82 11.58 -0.11
C PRO A 172 -5.64 12.81 0.29
N PRO A 173 -6.82 12.64 0.92
CA PRO A 173 -7.71 13.74 1.29
C PRO A 173 -7.07 14.78 2.22
N TYR A 174 -6.12 14.38 3.08
CA TYR A 174 -5.43 15.30 3.99
C TYR A 174 -4.51 16.31 3.30
N LEU A 175 -4.21 16.12 2.00
CA LEU A 175 -3.50 17.12 1.21
C LEU A 175 -4.35 18.37 0.99
N ASN A 176 -5.68 18.26 1.11
CA ASN A 176 -6.66 19.34 1.05
C ASN A 176 -6.44 20.27 -0.16
N ARG A 177 -6.25 19.68 -1.32
CA ARG A 177 -6.10 20.31 -2.62
C ARG A 177 -6.60 19.42 -3.74
N ASP A 178 -6.86 19.99 -4.90
CA ASP A 178 -7.17 19.22 -6.10
C ASP A 178 -5.93 18.52 -6.67
N THR A 179 -6.16 17.44 -7.39
CA THR A 179 -5.14 16.72 -8.14
C THR A 179 -4.58 17.60 -9.25
N GLN A 180 -3.28 17.58 -9.44
CA GLN A 180 -2.58 18.28 -10.51
C GLN A 180 -1.99 17.29 -11.51
N GLU A 181 -1.75 17.72 -12.75
CA GLU A 181 -1.14 16.87 -13.77
C GLU A 181 0.23 16.32 -13.33
N SER A 182 0.98 17.12 -12.58
CA SER A 182 2.27 16.71 -11.99
C SER A 182 2.13 15.52 -11.02
N ASP A 183 0.99 15.32 -10.36
CA ASP A 183 0.78 14.19 -9.44
C ASP A 183 0.86 12.84 -10.15
N LYS A 184 0.54 12.77 -11.45
CA LYS A 184 0.69 11.56 -12.25
C LYS A 184 2.13 11.01 -12.25
N THR A 185 3.10 11.90 -12.06
CA THR A 185 4.53 11.55 -11.98
C THR A 185 5.04 11.60 -10.55
N THR A 186 4.67 12.62 -9.77
CA THR A 186 5.24 12.83 -8.43
C THR A 186 4.64 11.92 -7.37
N TYR A 187 3.39 11.44 -7.56
CA TYR A 187 2.75 10.46 -6.67
C TYR A 187 2.98 9.01 -7.14
N GLN A 188 4.16 8.76 -7.75
CA GLN A 188 4.64 7.45 -8.18
C GLN A 188 6.08 7.25 -7.72
N THR A 189 6.42 6.01 -7.37
CA THR A 189 7.82 5.65 -7.10
C THR A 189 8.59 5.46 -8.42
N VAL A 190 9.91 5.65 -8.39
CA VAL A 190 10.76 5.48 -9.59
C VAL A 190 10.87 4.02 -10.05
N TYR A 191 10.41 3.08 -9.23
CA TYR A 191 10.42 1.64 -9.48
C TYR A 191 9.00 1.05 -9.61
N SER A 192 7.95 1.87 -9.65
CA SER A 192 6.58 1.38 -9.82
C SER A 192 6.38 0.73 -11.19
N LYS A 193 5.77 -0.47 -11.21
CA LYS A 193 5.59 -1.30 -12.40
C LYS A 193 4.16 -1.80 -12.56
N ILE A 194 3.61 -2.38 -11.49
CA ILE A 194 2.36 -3.15 -11.51
C ILE A 194 1.19 -2.23 -11.19
N LYS A 195 0.34 -1.94 -12.19
CA LYS A 195 -0.88 -1.13 -12.01
C LYS A 195 -1.87 -1.82 -11.08
N GLY A 196 -2.57 -1.05 -10.22
CA GLY A 196 -3.65 -1.61 -9.40
C GLY A 196 -3.89 -0.90 -8.07
N SER A 197 -2.96 -0.08 -7.61
CA SER A 197 -3.12 0.67 -6.37
C SER A 197 -3.89 1.97 -6.56
N VAL A 198 -4.65 2.37 -5.54
CA VAL A 198 -5.27 3.70 -5.46
C VAL A 198 -4.47 4.68 -4.59
N ALA A 199 -3.42 4.20 -3.91
CA ALA A 199 -2.46 5.03 -3.18
C ALA A 199 -1.02 4.57 -3.44
N ALA A 200 -0.09 5.52 -3.46
CA ALA A 200 1.33 5.21 -3.60
C ALA A 200 1.92 4.62 -2.32
N PRO A 201 2.93 3.72 -2.41
CA PRO A 201 3.76 3.33 -1.29
C PRO A 201 4.71 4.51 -0.94
N THR A 202 4.20 5.47 -0.15
CA THR A 202 4.75 6.83 -0.05
C THR A 202 6.16 6.91 0.51
N ALA A 203 6.60 5.96 1.33
CA ALA A 203 7.99 5.86 1.77
C ALA A 203 8.97 5.66 0.59
N GLY A 204 8.49 5.11 -0.51
CA GLY A 204 9.26 4.94 -1.74
C GLY A 204 9.40 6.20 -2.59
N LEU A 205 8.63 7.25 -2.32
CA LEU A 205 8.65 8.48 -3.09
C LEU A 205 9.96 9.27 -2.93
N HIS A 206 10.71 9.04 -1.86
CA HIS A 206 11.99 9.68 -1.60
C HIS A 206 13.13 9.14 -2.47
N PHE A 207 13.00 7.90 -2.94
CA PHE A 207 14.07 7.25 -3.70
C PHE A 207 14.18 7.85 -5.12
N THR A 208 15.43 8.10 -5.52
CA THR A 208 15.82 8.43 -6.89
C THR A 208 16.62 7.28 -7.49
N LYS A 209 16.85 7.30 -8.79
CA LYS A 209 17.73 6.31 -9.44
C LYS A 209 19.14 6.37 -8.89
N ASP A 210 19.61 7.56 -8.51
CA ASP A 210 20.94 7.77 -7.96
C ASP A 210 21.07 7.15 -6.56
N VAL A 211 20.09 7.38 -5.66
CA VAL A 211 20.04 6.72 -4.35
C VAL A 211 20.00 5.20 -4.48
N LEU A 212 19.19 4.66 -5.41
CA LEU A 212 19.14 3.23 -5.66
C LEU A 212 20.47 2.68 -6.18
N SER A 213 21.16 3.44 -7.03
CA SER A 213 22.50 3.07 -7.53
C SER A 213 23.55 3.03 -6.40
N GLU A 214 23.51 3.97 -5.46
CA GLU A 214 24.41 3.96 -4.31
C GLU A 214 24.12 2.80 -3.36
N ILE A 215 22.85 2.42 -3.19
CA ILE A 215 22.44 1.21 -2.45
C ILE A 215 23.04 -0.04 -3.10
N ASP A 216 22.94 -0.17 -4.43
CA ASP A 216 23.51 -1.29 -5.18
C ASP A 216 25.03 -1.36 -5.05
N LYS A 217 25.73 -0.21 -5.14
CA LYS A 217 27.20 -0.13 -4.96
C LYS A 217 27.65 -0.56 -3.57
N LYS A 218 26.80 -0.36 -2.55
CA LYS A 218 27.08 -0.83 -1.18
C LYS A 218 26.90 -2.34 -1.01
N GLY A 219 26.44 -3.05 -2.05
CA GLY A 219 26.19 -4.50 -2.02
C GLY A 219 24.88 -4.89 -1.33
N ILE A 220 23.95 -3.95 -1.18
CA ILE A 220 22.59 -4.21 -0.67
C ILE A 220 21.78 -4.76 -1.82
N ILE A 221 21.22 -5.93 -1.64
CA ILE A 221 20.33 -6.55 -2.63
C ILE A 221 18.94 -5.90 -2.53
N ARG A 222 18.37 -5.58 -3.69
CA ARG A 222 17.02 -5.03 -3.78
C ARG A 222 16.07 -6.06 -4.38
N GLU A 223 14.96 -6.26 -3.71
CA GLU A 223 13.86 -7.11 -4.17
C GLU A 223 12.55 -6.33 -4.18
N GLU A 224 11.62 -6.80 -4.97
CA GLU A 224 10.31 -6.20 -5.12
C GLU A 224 9.21 -7.19 -4.75
N LEU A 225 8.16 -6.68 -4.18
CA LEU A 225 6.88 -7.36 -3.99
C LEU A 225 5.76 -6.44 -4.47
N THR A 226 4.58 -6.97 -4.64
CA THR A 226 3.39 -6.19 -4.96
C THR A 226 2.39 -6.28 -3.82
N LEU A 227 1.92 -5.13 -3.34
CA LEU A 227 0.70 -5.01 -2.53
C LEU A 227 -0.13 -3.91 -3.16
N HIS A 228 -1.35 -4.26 -3.57
CA HIS A 228 -2.30 -3.29 -4.11
C HIS A 228 -2.98 -2.54 -2.97
N VAL A 229 -2.60 -1.27 -2.80
CA VAL A 229 -3.13 -0.42 -1.73
C VAL A 229 -4.56 0.00 -2.06
N GLY A 230 -5.49 -0.41 -1.23
CA GLY A 230 -6.91 -0.03 -1.35
C GLY A 230 -7.20 1.38 -0.82
N ALA A 231 -8.38 1.92 -1.19
CA ALA A 231 -8.84 3.25 -0.74
C ALA A 231 -9.08 3.34 0.79
N GLY A 232 -9.10 2.20 1.46
CA GLY A 232 -9.22 2.14 2.91
C GLY A 232 -8.10 2.83 3.67
N THR A 233 -6.91 2.88 3.08
CA THR A 233 -5.73 3.57 3.65
C THR A 233 -5.98 5.06 3.91
N PHE A 234 -6.94 5.68 3.23
CA PHE A 234 -7.32 7.07 3.45
C PHE A 234 -8.35 7.28 4.56
N LYS A 235 -8.93 6.22 5.12
CA LYS A 235 -9.95 6.33 6.17
C LYS A 235 -9.29 6.37 7.54
N PRO A 236 -9.54 7.40 8.37
CA PRO A 236 -9.08 7.41 9.74
C PRO A 236 -9.77 6.31 10.55
N VAL A 237 -9.11 5.82 11.60
CA VAL A 237 -9.74 4.95 12.61
C VAL A 237 -10.81 5.77 13.32
N LYS A 238 -12.06 5.29 13.31
CA LYS A 238 -13.19 5.98 13.95
C LYS A 238 -13.61 5.35 15.27
N SER A 239 -13.18 4.12 15.51
CA SER A 239 -13.45 3.39 16.74
C SER A 239 -12.54 3.83 17.88
N GLU A 240 -12.97 3.64 19.12
CA GLU A 240 -12.15 3.91 20.29
C GLU A 240 -11.14 2.79 20.53
N LEU A 241 -11.59 1.54 20.42
CA LEU A 241 -10.74 0.36 20.52
C LEU A 241 -10.31 -0.11 19.13
N ILE A 242 -9.08 -0.57 19.00
CA ILE A 242 -8.58 -1.12 17.74
C ILE A 242 -9.30 -2.41 17.34
N SER A 243 -9.89 -3.13 18.28
CA SER A 243 -10.71 -4.33 18.02
C SER A 243 -11.98 -4.05 17.21
N GLU A 244 -12.49 -2.81 17.26
CA GLU A 244 -13.69 -2.38 16.56
C GLU A 244 -13.37 -1.82 15.14
N HIS A 245 -12.09 -1.74 14.80
CA HIS A 245 -11.64 -1.28 13.50
C HIS A 245 -11.45 -2.47 12.55
N ASP A 246 -12.14 -2.46 11.41
CA ASP A 246 -11.96 -3.45 10.37
C ASP A 246 -10.86 -3.03 9.40
N MET A 247 -9.80 -3.82 9.34
CA MET A 247 -8.74 -3.66 8.33
C MET A 247 -9.25 -4.06 6.95
N HIS A 248 -8.90 -3.27 5.96
CA HIS A 248 -9.19 -3.62 4.56
C HIS A 248 -8.33 -4.79 4.11
N THR A 249 -8.91 -5.62 3.25
CA THR A 249 -8.17 -6.64 2.51
C THR A 249 -7.30 -5.97 1.46
N GLU A 250 -6.03 -6.32 1.42
CA GLU A 250 -5.09 -5.89 0.38
C GLU A 250 -4.46 -7.13 -0.26
N TYR A 251 -4.47 -7.14 -1.60
CA TYR A 251 -3.93 -8.25 -2.38
C TYR A 251 -2.42 -8.14 -2.49
N ILE A 252 -1.74 -9.25 -2.24
CA ILE A 252 -0.29 -9.36 -2.26
C ILE A 252 0.16 -10.38 -3.30
N SER A 253 1.29 -10.07 -3.93
CA SER A 253 1.95 -10.94 -4.89
C SER A 253 3.46 -10.91 -4.66
N VAL A 254 4.06 -12.09 -4.50
CA VAL A 254 5.50 -12.24 -4.24
C VAL A 254 6.06 -13.35 -5.11
N SER A 255 7.06 -13.05 -5.94
CA SER A 255 7.69 -14.04 -6.82
C SER A 255 8.48 -15.07 -6.03
N LYS A 256 8.58 -16.29 -6.57
CA LYS A 256 9.43 -17.37 -6.02
C LYS A 256 10.88 -16.90 -5.90
N SER A 257 11.41 -16.17 -6.89
CA SER A 257 12.77 -15.63 -6.85
C SER A 257 12.99 -14.66 -5.69
N THR A 258 12.02 -13.78 -5.38
CA THR A 258 12.08 -12.91 -4.20
C THR A 258 12.08 -13.71 -2.89
N LEU A 259 11.27 -14.78 -2.79
CA LEU A 259 11.27 -15.67 -1.62
C LEU A 259 12.60 -16.41 -1.48
N GLU A 260 13.19 -16.88 -2.58
CA GLU A 260 14.51 -17.51 -2.58
C GLU A 260 15.61 -16.54 -2.14
N THR A 261 15.53 -15.28 -2.55
CA THR A 261 16.44 -14.24 -2.08
C THR A 261 16.24 -14.00 -0.58
N LEU A 262 15.00 -13.86 -0.12
CA LEU A 262 14.68 -13.70 1.30
C LEU A 262 15.21 -14.87 2.14
N ARG A 263 15.11 -16.11 1.64
CA ARG A 263 15.72 -17.29 2.24
C ARG A 263 17.24 -17.15 2.41
N LYS A 264 17.96 -16.68 1.38
CA LYS A 264 19.41 -16.45 1.42
C LYS A 264 19.82 -15.43 2.50
N PHE A 265 18.95 -14.50 2.81
CA PHE A 265 19.12 -13.50 3.88
C PHE A 265 18.52 -13.95 5.22
N ASN A 266 18.35 -15.26 5.43
CA ASN A 266 17.81 -15.84 6.66
C ASN A 266 16.47 -15.23 7.07
N ALA A 267 15.59 -15.04 6.10
CA ALA A 267 14.27 -14.38 6.24
C ALA A 267 14.34 -13.03 7.00
N SER A 268 15.37 -12.24 6.70
CA SER A 268 15.56 -10.92 7.33
C SER A 268 15.63 -9.83 6.26
N ALA A 269 14.85 -8.78 6.42
CA ALA A 269 14.76 -7.71 5.41
C ALA A 269 14.66 -6.31 6.03
N ILE A 270 15.10 -5.32 5.24
CA ILE A 270 14.78 -3.90 5.40
C ILE A 270 13.50 -3.64 4.59
N ALA A 271 12.43 -3.24 5.23
CA ALA A 271 11.19 -2.91 4.55
C ALA A 271 11.15 -1.43 4.17
N VAL A 272 10.77 -1.13 2.94
CA VAL A 272 10.48 0.23 2.48
C VAL A 272 8.97 0.42 2.44
N GLY A 273 8.46 1.16 3.42
CA GLY A 273 7.04 1.44 3.62
C GLY A 273 6.30 0.36 4.41
N THR A 274 5.20 0.79 5.02
CA THR A 274 4.31 -0.07 5.81
C THR A 274 3.62 -1.15 4.98
N THR A 275 3.44 -0.94 3.69
CA THR A 275 2.92 -1.94 2.75
C THR A 275 3.88 -3.12 2.56
N SER A 276 5.19 -2.84 2.44
CA SER A 276 6.22 -3.89 2.41
C SER A 276 6.28 -4.64 3.74
N VAL A 277 6.16 -3.93 4.88
CA VAL A 277 6.06 -4.58 6.20
C VAL A 277 4.89 -5.56 6.25
N ARG A 278 3.68 -5.09 5.90
CA ARG A 278 2.48 -5.91 5.97
C ARG A 278 2.57 -7.15 5.09
N THR A 279 3.16 -7.04 3.91
CA THR A 279 3.39 -8.19 3.03
C THR A 279 4.42 -9.15 3.63
N LEU A 280 5.61 -8.66 4.01
CA LEU A 280 6.68 -9.51 4.55
C LEU A 280 6.23 -10.25 5.81
N GLU A 281 5.60 -9.55 6.75
CA GLU A 281 5.09 -10.18 7.97
C GLU A 281 3.95 -11.16 7.68
N SER A 282 3.12 -10.92 6.66
CA SER A 282 2.09 -11.87 6.22
C SER A 282 2.69 -13.16 5.66
N LEU A 283 3.86 -13.12 5.00
CA LEU A 283 4.53 -14.33 4.51
C LEU A 283 4.81 -15.33 5.65
N TYR A 284 5.16 -14.84 6.84
CA TYR A 284 5.36 -15.71 7.99
C TYR A 284 4.09 -16.52 8.32
N TYR A 285 2.93 -15.88 8.37
CA TYR A 285 1.65 -16.54 8.69
C TYR A 285 1.14 -17.43 7.55
N ILE A 286 1.40 -17.08 6.32
CA ILE A 286 1.12 -17.94 5.16
C ILE A 286 1.98 -19.22 5.26
N GLY A 287 3.28 -19.08 5.52
CA GLY A 287 4.17 -20.20 5.72
C GLY A 287 3.77 -21.09 6.91
N LEU A 288 3.34 -20.48 8.03
CA LEU A 288 2.84 -21.21 9.19
C LEU A 288 1.57 -22.02 8.86
N LYS A 289 0.63 -21.43 8.11
CA LYS A 289 -0.55 -22.16 7.63
C LYS A 289 -0.19 -23.35 6.75
N LEU A 290 0.67 -23.13 5.78
CA LEU A 290 1.13 -24.19 4.86
C LEU A 290 1.93 -25.29 5.59
N HIS A 291 2.69 -24.92 6.63
CA HIS A 291 3.39 -25.88 7.48
C HIS A 291 2.39 -26.82 8.19
N ASN A 292 1.30 -26.26 8.69
CA ASN A 292 0.26 -27.02 9.38
C ASN A 292 -0.66 -27.78 8.40
N ASN A 293 -0.91 -27.26 7.20
CA ASN A 293 -1.70 -27.91 6.15
C ASN A 293 -1.19 -27.51 4.75
N PRO A 294 -0.45 -28.38 4.05
CA PRO A 294 0.13 -28.06 2.74
C PRO A 294 -0.90 -28.03 1.57
N HIS A 295 -2.14 -28.40 1.82
CA HIS A 295 -3.20 -28.49 0.78
C HIS A 295 -4.23 -27.35 0.86
N LEU A 296 -3.83 -26.19 1.35
CA LEU A 296 -4.68 -25.01 1.41
C LEU A 296 -4.89 -24.41 0.01
N THR A 297 -6.10 -23.89 -0.23
CA THR A 297 -6.41 -23.09 -1.42
C THR A 297 -5.91 -21.66 -1.26
N ASP A 298 -5.77 -20.91 -2.36
CA ASP A 298 -5.32 -19.52 -2.34
C ASP A 298 -6.18 -18.64 -1.40
N GLU A 299 -7.50 -18.84 -1.37
CA GLU A 299 -8.40 -18.12 -0.47
C GLU A 299 -8.09 -18.40 1.02
N GLN A 300 -7.68 -19.63 1.34
CA GLN A 300 -7.34 -20.04 2.71
C GLN A 300 -5.96 -19.51 3.15
N LEU A 301 -5.10 -19.10 2.21
CA LEU A 301 -3.82 -18.47 2.50
C LEU A 301 -3.97 -17.03 3.00
N ALA A 302 -5.11 -16.38 2.77
CA ALA A 302 -5.37 -15.01 3.21
C ALA A 302 -5.10 -14.81 4.71
N VAL A 303 -4.29 -13.82 5.06
CA VAL A 303 -3.96 -13.51 6.46
C VAL A 303 -5.02 -12.60 7.06
N LYS A 304 -5.73 -13.08 8.07
CA LYS A 304 -6.79 -12.34 8.75
C LYS A 304 -6.22 -11.35 9.77
N GLN A 305 -7.02 -10.34 10.09
CA GLN A 305 -6.61 -9.20 10.92
C GLN A 305 -5.97 -9.60 12.26
N TRP A 306 -6.56 -10.53 12.99
CA TRP A 306 -6.15 -10.92 14.34
C TRP A 306 -5.37 -12.23 14.38
N GLU A 307 -5.17 -12.87 13.26
CA GLU A 307 -4.47 -14.15 13.16
C GLU A 307 -3.10 -14.17 13.85
N PRO A 308 -2.28 -13.08 13.76
CA PRO A 308 -0.98 -13.02 14.43
C PRO A 308 -1.03 -13.21 15.95
N TYR A 309 -2.18 -12.93 16.57
CA TYR A 309 -2.36 -12.93 18.01
C TYR A 309 -3.13 -14.15 18.52
N GLU A 310 -3.66 -14.95 17.62
CA GLU A 310 -4.50 -16.12 17.93
C GLU A 310 -3.74 -17.44 17.75
N GLN A 311 -2.63 -17.43 17.01
CA GLN A 311 -1.83 -18.62 16.73
C GLN A 311 -0.52 -18.58 17.53
N SER A 312 -0.16 -19.72 18.13
CA SER A 312 1.17 -19.89 18.67
C SER A 312 2.17 -20.09 17.53
N ALA A 313 3.14 -19.18 17.42
CA ALA A 313 4.24 -19.30 16.48
C ALA A 313 5.19 -20.40 16.94
N ASN A 314 5.27 -21.50 16.18
CA ASN A 314 6.07 -22.68 16.49
C ASN A 314 7.13 -23.01 15.44
N ILE A 315 7.27 -22.16 14.42
CA ILE A 315 8.31 -22.26 13.38
C ILE A 315 9.10 -20.96 13.28
N THR A 316 10.32 -21.03 12.75
CA THR A 316 11.13 -19.84 12.46
C THR A 316 10.63 -19.14 11.19
N ALA A 317 11.01 -17.87 11.00
CA ALA A 317 10.71 -17.16 9.78
C ALA A 317 11.33 -17.85 8.54
N LEU A 318 12.51 -18.44 8.68
CA LEU A 318 13.17 -19.18 7.61
C LEU A 318 12.36 -20.42 7.22
N GLU A 319 11.92 -21.22 8.20
CA GLU A 319 11.07 -22.40 7.94
C GLU A 319 9.74 -22.02 7.27
N ALA A 320 9.17 -20.88 7.63
CA ALA A 320 7.97 -20.36 6.99
C ALA A 320 8.21 -20.04 5.50
N ILE A 321 9.33 -19.36 5.18
CA ILE A 321 9.70 -19.06 3.79
C ILE A 321 10.02 -20.33 3.00
N ASP A 322 10.76 -21.28 3.58
CA ASP A 322 11.04 -22.57 2.94
C ASP A 322 9.75 -23.34 2.62
N THR A 323 8.78 -23.28 3.52
CA THR A 323 7.47 -23.92 3.33
C THR A 323 6.70 -23.31 2.16
N ILE A 324 6.72 -21.96 2.02
CA ILE A 324 6.08 -21.28 0.89
C ILE A 324 6.78 -21.65 -0.42
N ILE A 325 8.12 -21.64 -0.46
CA ILE A 325 8.88 -22.01 -1.67
C ILE A 325 8.51 -23.43 -2.09
N LYS A 326 8.48 -24.38 -1.14
CA LYS A 326 8.08 -25.76 -1.41
C LYS A 326 6.64 -25.84 -1.94
N TYR A 327 5.70 -25.09 -1.37
CA TYR A 327 4.31 -25.04 -1.86
C TYR A 327 4.26 -24.59 -3.33
N LEU A 328 5.02 -23.55 -3.69
CA LEU A 328 5.10 -23.06 -5.06
C LEU A 328 5.70 -24.12 -6.01
N GLU A 329 6.74 -24.83 -5.57
CA GLU A 329 7.36 -25.91 -6.34
C GLU A 329 6.42 -27.10 -6.56
N ASP A 330 5.75 -27.53 -5.50
CA ASP A 330 4.82 -28.67 -5.55
C ASP A 330 3.59 -28.39 -6.44
N ASN A 331 3.24 -27.12 -6.66
CA ASN A 331 2.10 -26.69 -7.48
C ASN A 331 2.50 -26.06 -8.84
N ASP A 332 3.79 -26.08 -9.21
CA ASP A 332 4.33 -25.50 -10.45
C ASP A 332 3.96 -24.00 -10.60
N LEU A 333 4.11 -23.24 -9.50
CA LEU A 333 3.82 -21.82 -9.42
C LEU A 333 5.10 -20.98 -9.32
N ASP A 334 5.18 -19.89 -10.05
CA ASP A 334 6.29 -18.92 -10.01
C ASP A 334 6.04 -17.75 -9.05
N THR A 335 4.81 -17.60 -8.58
CA THR A 335 4.39 -16.45 -7.77
C THR A 335 3.36 -16.87 -6.74
N LEU A 336 3.57 -16.42 -5.51
CA LEU A 336 2.58 -16.51 -4.45
C LEU A 336 1.57 -15.37 -4.61
N HIS A 337 0.29 -15.72 -4.77
CA HIS A 337 -0.83 -14.79 -4.70
C HIS A 337 -1.62 -15.03 -3.42
N SER A 338 -1.92 -13.98 -2.69
CA SER A 338 -2.71 -14.06 -1.46
C SER A 338 -3.31 -12.69 -1.12
N SER A 339 -3.87 -12.55 0.06
CA SER A 339 -4.34 -11.28 0.59
C SER A 339 -4.03 -11.13 2.07
N THR A 340 -4.02 -9.89 2.55
CA THR A 340 -3.75 -9.60 3.95
C THR A 340 -4.68 -8.54 4.50
N GLN A 341 -5.13 -8.77 5.73
CA GLN A 341 -5.77 -7.80 6.61
C GLN A 341 -4.94 -7.57 7.87
N ILE A 342 -3.68 -8.05 7.88
CA ILE A 342 -2.85 -8.07 9.08
C ILE A 342 -2.90 -6.75 9.85
N MET A 343 -3.24 -6.81 11.14
CA MET A 343 -3.10 -5.71 12.09
C MET A 343 -1.76 -5.87 12.80
N ILE A 344 -0.91 -4.86 12.72
CA ILE A 344 0.35 -4.80 13.47
C ILE A 344 0.21 -3.67 14.49
N ALA A 345 0.19 -4.04 15.76
CA ALA A 345 -0.02 -3.14 16.88
C ALA A 345 0.93 -3.51 18.03
N PRO A 346 1.14 -2.66 19.04
CA PRO A 346 2.00 -2.93 20.18
C PRO A 346 1.73 -4.28 20.82
N GLY A 347 2.78 -5.06 21.03
CA GLY A 347 2.73 -6.47 21.42
C GLY A 347 2.91 -7.45 20.26
N TYR A 348 2.96 -6.97 19.01
CA TYR A 348 3.37 -7.75 17.85
C TYR A 348 4.89 -7.96 17.84
N GLU A 349 5.32 -9.20 17.61
CA GLU A 349 6.73 -9.55 17.43
C GLU A 349 7.06 -9.70 15.95
N TYR A 350 7.87 -8.79 15.43
CA TYR A 350 8.31 -8.80 14.03
C TYR A 350 9.14 -10.05 13.69
N LYS A 351 8.74 -10.79 12.67
CA LYS A 351 9.36 -12.03 12.26
C LYS A 351 10.44 -11.80 11.19
N ILE A 352 10.14 -11.06 10.16
CA ILE A 352 10.96 -10.89 8.96
C ILE A 352 11.60 -9.49 8.92
N VAL A 353 10.84 -8.44 9.22
CA VAL A 353 11.33 -7.07 9.11
C VAL A 353 12.25 -6.71 10.29
N LYS A 354 13.47 -6.27 9.99
CA LYS A 354 14.49 -5.89 11.00
C LYS A 354 14.83 -4.40 10.99
N ILE A 355 14.60 -3.73 9.86
CA ILE A 355 14.79 -2.28 9.69
C ILE A 355 13.62 -1.77 8.86
N LEU A 356 13.13 -0.57 9.16
CA LEU A 356 11.99 0.05 8.49
C LEU A 356 12.35 1.45 7.99
N VAL A 357 12.14 1.69 6.69
CA VAL A 357 12.11 3.03 6.09
C VAL A 357 10.64 3.42 5.92
N THR A 358 10.21 4.51 6.55
CA THR A 358 8.81 4.93 6.47
C THR A 358 8.65 6.44 6.59
N ASN A 359 7.46 6.97 6.26
CA ASN A 359 7.09 8.36 6.50
C ASN A 359 6.57 8.54 7.93
N PHE A 360 6.35 9.79 8.35
CA PHE A 360 5.59 10.09 9.55
C PHE A 360 4.10 9.97 9.26
N HIS A 361 3.38 9.27 10.13
CA HIS A 361 1.97 8.90 9.94
C HIS A 361 1.03 9.78 10.75
N GLN A 362 -0.24 9.81 10.38
CA GLN A 362 -1.28 10.54 11.10
C GLN A 362 -1.42 10.05 12.56
N PRO A 363 -1.77 10.95 13.49
CA PRO A 363 -2.21 10.54 14.82
C PRO A 363 -3.43 9.62 14.72
N GLN A 364 -3.59 8.75 15.70
CA GLN A 364 -4.70 7.81 15.81
C GLN A 364 -4.89 6.94 14.55
N SER A 365 -3.78 6.47 13.94
CA SER A 365 -3.79 5.63 12.74
C SER A 365 -3.21 4.25 13.01
N THR A 366 -3.66 3.26 12.25
CA THR A 366 -3.10 1.90 12.26
C THR A 366 -1.62 1.87 11.87
N LEU A 367 -1.18 2.86 11.08
CA LEU A 367 0.22 2.97 10.67
C LEU A 367 1.11 3.46 11.82
N LEU A 368 0.60 4.33 12.70
CA LEU A 368 1.30 4.72 13.92
C LEU A 368 1.38 3.55 14.91
N LEU A 369 0.34 2.72 14.99
CA LEU A 369 0.39 1.47 15.78
C LEU A 369 1.49 0.54 15.29
N LEU A 370 1.65 0.39 13.97
CA LEU A 370 2.70 -0.42 13.37
C LEU A 370 4.10 0.10 13.74
N VAL A 371 4.32 1.41 13.65
CA VAL A 371 5.58 2.04 14.06
C VAL A 371 5.82 1.84 15.55
N SER A 372 4.79 2.04 16.39
CA SER A 372 4.89 1.83 17.82
C SER A 372 5.17 0.37 18.18
N ALA A 373 4.60 -0.60 17.45
CA ALA A 373 4.96 -2.01 17.60
C ALA A 373 6.44 -2.28 17.24
N PHE A 374 7.03 -1.48 16.33
CA PHE A 374 8.39 -1.69 15.85
C PHE A 374 9.46 -1.13 16.78
N ILE A 375 9.25 0.06 17.35
CA ILE A 375 10.25 0.75 18.20
C ILE A 375 9.78 0.99 19.65
N GLY A 376 8.64 0.38 20.04
CA GLY A 376 8.07 0.56 21.38
C GLY A 376 7.71 2.03 21.65
N ASP A 377 7.74 2.43 22.91
CA ASP A 377 7.42 3.79 23.37
C ASP A 377 8.37 4.87 22.78
N ASN A 378 9.47 4.47 22.16
CA ASN A 378 10.37 5.41 21.49
C ASN A 378 9.72 6.12 20.30
N TRP A 379 8.55 5.69 19.82
CA TRP A 379 7.81 6.42 18.83
C TRP A 379 7.51 7.87 19.27
N HIS A 380 7.24 8.09 20.56
CA HIS A 380 7.04 9.43 21.13
C HIS A 380 8.31 10.30 20.93
N LYS A 381 9.47 9.73 21.24
CA LYS A 381 10.76 10.43 21.05
C LYS A 381 10.99 10.80 19.59
N VAL A 382 10.72 9.87 18.67
CA VAL A 382 10.88 10.06 17.22
C VAL A 382 9.94 11.15 16.69
N TYR A 383 8.67 11.11 17.06
CA TYR A 383 7.67 12.09 16.57
C TYR A 383 7.85 13.46 17.21
N ASN A 384 8.16 13.55 18.52
CA ASN A 384 8.47 14.82 19.18
C ASN A 384 9.70 15.47 18.56
N TYR A 385 10.79 14.71 18.34
CA TYR A 385 11.97 15.22 17.64
C TYR A 385 11.61 15.78 16.27
N ALA A 386 10.83 15.05 15.49
CA ALA A 386 10.43 15.49 14.15
C ALA A 386 9.61 16.80 14.18
N LEU A 387 8.70 16.96 15.15
CA LEU A 387 7.93 18.20 15.33
C LEU A 387 8.81 19.39 15.76
N GLU A 388 9.77 19.16 16.65
CA GLU A 388 10.68 20.19 17.16
C GLU A 388 11.74 20.62 16.14
N HIS A 389 12.05 19.77 15.15
CA HIS A 389 13.11 19.99 14.15
C HIS A 389 12.58 20.22 12.73
N ASP A 390 11.39 20.77 12.59
CA ASP A 390 10.80 21.21 11.32
C ASP A 390 10.69 20.11 10.25
N PHE A 391 10.49 18.87 10.66
CA PHE A 391 10.13 17.81 9.71
C PHE A 391 8.73 18.02 9.16
N ARG A 392 8.54 17.62 7.92
CA ARG A 392 7.26 17.60 7.23
C ARG A 392 6.65 16.20 7.33
N PHE A 393 5.35 16.11 7.38
CA PHE A 393 4.62 14.88 7.67
C PHE A 393 3.83 14.37 6.47
N LEU A 394 3.46 13.10 6.53
CA LEU A 394 2.59 12.34 5.63
C LEU A 394 3.23 12.09 4.25
N SER A 395 2.41 11.89 3.20
CA SER A 395 2.83 11.32 1.91
C SER A 395 4.00 12.03 1.22
N TYR A 396 3.99 13.35 1.21
CA TYR A 396 5.05 14.18 0.60
C TYR A 396 6.01 14.78 1.64
N GLY A 397 5.87 14.35 2.89
CA GLY A 397 6.68 14.78 4.01
C GLY A 397 8.11 14.25 3.96
N ASP A 398 8.70 14.18 5.10
CA ASP A 398 10.04 13.65 5.31
C ASP A 398 9.94 12.18 5.78
N SER A 399 11.06 11.49 5.88
CA SER A 399 11.08 10.06 6.19
C SER A 399 11.77 9.75 7.50
N SER A 400 11.64 8.51 7.94
CA SER A 400 12.42 7.94 9.03
C SER A 400 13.02 6.59 8.65
N LEU A 401 14.22 6.33 9.16
CA LEU A 401 14.89 5.03 9.16
C LEU A 401 14.90 4.52 10.60
N LEU A 402 14.18 3.44 10.84
CA LEU A 402 13.97 2.88 12.18
C LEU A 402 14.76 1.58 12.33
N ILE A 403 15.70 1.56 13.31
CA ILE A 403 16.54 0.42 13.68
C ILE A 403 16.30 0.17 15.18
N PRO A 404 15.46 -0.84 15.54
CA PRO A 404 15.04 -1.11 16.93
C PRO A 404 16.14 -1.65 17.83
#